data_03395a0f798b4ad8eb20ecd25d87ce75
#
_entry.id   03395a0f798b4ad8eb20ecd25d87ce75
#
_cell.length_a   1.000
_cell.length_b   1.000
_cell.length_c   1.000
_cell.angle_alpha   90.00
_cell.angle_beta   90.00
_cell.angle_gamma   90.00
#
_symmetry.space_group_name_H-M   'P 1'
#
loop_
_entity.id
_entity.type
_entity.pdbx_description
1 polymer ?
#
loop_
_entity_poly.entity_id
_entity_poly.type
_entity_poly.pdbx_seq_one_letter_code
_entity_poly.pdbx_strand_id
1 'polypeptide(L)'
;VGFIVAIVQIIAELKNADYTKYQILELTGVPSVGMPHCMFLSNIFFYPIANILDKILPNTKTLNAQEIRNKIGIFGENHVLGFLMGTIIGLAAGQGSGALLLGVQAGTALTLFPMVSKLFMTALTPISDAASEWVKKKFPGRELIIGLDWPILAGNSEIWVAIILTIPVALIFSLILPGNTALVLGNLMNVC
;
A
#
# COMPACT_ATOMS: atom_id res chain seq x y z
N VAL A 1 3.99 -14.18 24.62
CA VAL A 1 3.25 -14.32 23.35
C VAL A 1 3.87 -13.41 22.29
N GLY A 2 4.03 -12.09 22.51
CA GLY A 2 4.55 -11.15 21.51
C GLY A 2 5.92 -11.50 20.94
N PHE A 3 6.86 -11.97 21.76
CA PHE A 3 8.19 -12.37 21.33
C PHE A 3 8.17 -13.57 20.34
N ILE A 4 7.32 -14.55 20.61
CA ILE A 4 7.17 -15.71 19.72
C ILE A 4 6.58 -15.29 18.38
N VAL A 5 5.55 -14.41 18.40
CA VAL A 5 4.95 -13.88 17.17
C VAL A 5 5.97 -13.10 16.35
N ALA A 6 6.79 -12.26 16.99
CA ALA A 6 7.84 -11.53 16.30
C ALA A 6 8.90 -12.45 15.64
N ILE A 7 9.32 -13.50 16.31
CA ILE A 7 10.25 -14.49 15.74
C ILE A 7 9.63 -15.19 14.52
N VAL A 8 8.38 -15.66 14.65
CA VAL A 8 7.67 -16.32 13.55
C VAL A 8 7.54 -15.37 12.34
N GLN A 9 7.23 -14.12 12.58
CA GLN A 9 7.12 -13.10 11.54
C GLN A 9 8.47 -12.87 10.84
N ILE A 10 9.55 -12.67 11.59
CA ILE A 10 10.90 -12.50 11.04
C ILE A 10 11.30 -13.71 10.17
N ILE A 11 11.05 -14.93 10.65
CA ILE A 11 11.37 -16.15 9.88
C ILE A 11 10.53 -16.23 8.61
N ALA A 12 9.25 -15.86 8.66
CA ALA A 12 8.38 -15.85 7.51
C ALA A 12 8.84 -14.79 6.48
N GLU A 13 9.17 -13.60 6.91
CA GLU A 13 9.68 -12.52 6.06
C GLU A 13 11.00 -12.89 5.39
N LEU A 14 11.96 -13.46 6.15
CA LEU A 14 13.24 -13.91 5.60
C LEU A 14 13.07 -15.00 4.55
N LYS A 15 12.16 -15.96 4.77
CA LYS A 15 11.89 -17.02 3.79
C LYS A 15 11.21 -16.52 2.52
N ASN A 16 10.43 -15.47 2.63
CA ASN A 16 9.70 -14.90 1.50
C ASN A 16 10.43 -13.74 0.81
N ALA A 17 11.53 -13.26 1.40
CA ALA A 17 12.32 -12.18 0.81
C ALA A 17 12.78 -12.50 -0.61
N ASP A 18 13.17 -13.74 -0.87
CA ASP A 18 13.58 -14.18 -2.22
C ASP A 18 12.43 -14.20 -3.23
N TYR A 19 11.22 -14.46 -2.79
CA TYR A 19 10.03 -14.43 -3.65
C TYR A 19 9.58 -12.99 -3.92
N THR A 20 9.50 -12.18 -2.88
CA THR A 20 9.04 -10.79 -2.97
C THR A 20 10.01 -9.90 -3.74
N LYS A 21 11.33 -10.16 -3.69
CA LYS A 21 12.33 -9.37 -4.43
C LYS A 21 12.07 -9.32 -5.94
N TYR A 22 11.60 -10.41 -6.55
CA TYR A 22 11.30 -10.44 -7.98
C TYR A 22 10.06 -9.61 -8.33
N GLN A 23 9.03 -9.68 -7.50
CA GLN A 23 7.81 -8.89 -7.68
C GLN A 23 8.10 -7.39 -7.48
N ILE A 24 8.90 -7.06 -6.46
CA ILE A 24 9.31 -5.67 -6.19
C ILE A 24 10.21 -5.14 -7.31
N LEU A 25 11.11 -5.94 -7.84
CA LEU A 25 11.93 -5.57 -9.00
C LEU A 25 11.06 -5.24 -10.22
N GLU A 26 10.03 -6.04 -10.50
CA GLU A 26 9.09 -5.80 -11.58
C GLU A 26 8.29 -4.50 -11.38
N LEU A 27 7.88 -4.22 -10.14
CA LEU A 27 7.10 -3.02 -9.81
C LEU A 27 7.93 -1.74 -9.78
N THR A 28 9.16 -1.80 -9.28
CA THR A 28 9.96 -0.60 -8.99
C THR A 28 11.14 -0.40 -9.92
N GLY A 29 11.59 -1.46 -10.59
CA GLY A 29 12.83 -1.48 -11.36
C GLY A 29 14.11 -1.44 -10.50
N VAL A 30 14.01 -1.49 -9.16
CA VAL A 30 15.14 -1.39 -8.24
C VAL A 30 15.56 -2.77 -7.76
N PRO A 31 16.80 -3.21 -8.05
CA PRO A 31 17.30 -4.52 -7.62
C PRO A 31 17.61 -4.53 -6.11
N SER A 32 17.61 -5.72 -5.54
CA SER A 32 18.00 -5.96 -4.13
C SER A 32 17.13 -5.26 -3.09
N VAL A 33 15.88 -4.94 -3.45
CA VAL A 33 14.88 -4.37 -2.55
C VAL A 33 13.79 -5.39 -2.29
N GLY A 34 13.36 -5.51 -1.06
CA GLY A 34 12.23 -6.32 -0.62
C GLY A 34 11.23 -5.47 0.17
N MET A 35 10.05 -6.00 0.38
CA MET A 35 9.00 -5.35 1.16
C MET A 35 8.66 -6.21 2.39
N PRO A 36 9.34 -6.00 3.52
CA PRO A 36 9.04 -6.68 4.77
C PRO A 36 7.84 -6.00 5.44
N HIS A 37 6.63 -6.47 5.14
CA HIS A 37 5.42 -5.92 5.75
C HIS A 37 4.78 -6.93 6.70
N CYS A 38 4.32 -6.46 7.88
CA CYS A 38 3.71 -7.31 8.90
C CYS A 38 2.41 -8.01 8.42
N MET A 39 1.75 -7.46 7.41
CA MET A 39 0.56 -8.04 6.79
C MET A 39 0.86 -9.21 5.84
N PHE A 40 2.14 -9.55 5.64
CA PHE A 40 2.50 -10.68 4.79
C PHE A 40 1.83 -11.99 5.22
N LEU A 41 1.68 -12.22 6.54
CA LEU A 41 0.98 -13.40 7.07
C LEU A 41 -0.50 -13.42 6.69
N SER A 42 -1.14 -12.28 6.52
CA SER A 42 -2.54 -12.20 6.08
C SER A 42 -2.72 -12.63 4.62
N ASN A 43 -1.69 -12.50 3.78
CA ASN A 43 -1.71 -12.94 2.39
C ASN A 43 -1.95 -14.45 2.25
N ILE A 44 -1.55 -15.24 3.25
CA ILE A 44 -1.82 -16.70 3.28
C ILE A 44 -3.33 -16.95 3.16
N PHE A 45 -4.15 -16.09 3.78
CA PHE A 45 -5.62 -16.21 3.75
C PHE A 45 -6.24 -15.51 2.54
N PHE A 46 -5.73 -14.36 2.15
CA PHE A 46 -6.31 -13.54 1.09
C PHE A 46 -5.86 -13.95 -0.32
N TYR A 47 -4.67 -14.53 -0.47
CA TYR A 47 -4.18 -14.97 -1.77
C TYR A 47 -5.08 -16.03 -2.45
N PRO A 48 -5.60 -17.08 -1.75
CA PRO A 48 -6.56 -17.99 -2.35
C PRO A 48 -7.85 -17.29 -2.78
N ILE A 49 -8.33 -16.33 -1.98
CA ILE A 49 -9.54 -15.55 -2.28
C ILE A 49 -9.31 -14.68 -3.53
N ALA A 50 -8.18 -14.00 -3.61
CA ALA A 50 -7.79 -13.20 -4.77
C ALA A 50 -7.72 -14.06 -6.05
N ASN A 51 -7.14 -15.26 -5.97
CA ASN A 51 -7.09 -16.20 -7.10
C ASN A 51 -8.47 -16.69 -7.55
N ILE A 52 -9.41 -16.87 -6.62
CA ILE A 52 -10.79 -17.22 -6.95
C ILE A 52 -11.47 -16.04 -7.65
N LEU A 53 -11.31 -14.83 -7.12
CA LEU A 53 -11.86 -13.62 -7.73
C LEU A 53 -11.29 -13.38 -9.14
N ASP A 54 -10.02 -13.61 -9.35
CA ASP A 54 -9.34 -13.47 -10.64
C ASP A 54 -9.89 -14.45 -11.70
N LYS A 55 -10.35 -15.63 -11.26
CA LYS A 55 -11.02 -16.61 -12.11
C LYS A 55 -12.46 -16.24 -12.45
N ILE A 56 -13.16 -15.61 -11.51
CA ILE A 56 -14.57 -15.18 -11.67
C ILE A 56 -14.63 -13.88 -12.48
N LEU A 57 -13.61 -13.01 -12.38
CA LEU A 57 -13.53 -11.71 -13.04
C LEU A 57 -12.37 -11.69 -14.08
N PRO A 58 -12.43 -12.51 -15.14
CA PRO A 58 -11.28 -12.76 -16.03
C PRO A 58 -10.78 -11.53 -16.79
N ASN A 59 -11.55 -10.44 -16.84
CA ASN A 59 -11.22 -9.21 -17.54
C ASN A 59 -10.65 -8.10 -16.64
N THR A 60 -10.43 -8.37 -15.36
CA THR A 60 -9.87 -7.38 -14.43
C THR A 60 -8.35 -7.24 -14.53
N LYS A 61 -7.68 -8.12 -15.28
CA LYS A 61 -6.21 -8.10 -15.47
C LYS A 61 -5.65 -6.81 -16.10
N THR A 62 -6.52 -5.95 -16.61
CA THR A 62 -6.13 -4.72 -17.30
C THR A 62 -6.64 -3.43 -16.64
N LEU A 63 -7.26 -3.51 -15.47
CA LEU A 63 -7.64 -2.32 -14.73
C LEU A 63 -6.43 -1.78 -13.94
N ASN A 64 -5.41 -1.31 -14.67
CA ASN A 64 -4.39 -0.53 -14.02
C ASN A 64 -4.91 0.89 -13.74
N ALA A 65 -4.31 1.58 -12.79
CA ALA A 65 -4.73 2.92 -12.39
C ALA A 65 -4.77 3.89 -13.59
N GLN A 66 -3.92 3.66 -14.59
CA GLN A 66 -3.86 4.47 -15.81
C GLN A 66 -5.08 4.27 -16.70
N GLU A 67 -5.58 3.04 -16.84
CA GLU A 67 -6.78 2.76 -17.63
C GLU A 67 -8.05 3.28 -16.95
N ILE A 68 -8.10 3.17 -15.63
CA ILE A 68 -9.19 3.78 -14.85
C ILE A 68 -9.18 5.30 -15.06
N ARG A 69 -8.02 5.95 -14.97
CA ARG A 69 -7.88 7.39 -15.25
C ARG A 69 -8.32 7.73 -16.66
N ASN A 70 -7.93 6.96 -17.66
CA ASN A 70 -8.31 7.19 -19.05
C ASN A 70 -9.82 7.03 -19.29
N LYS A 71 -10.50 6.14 -18.55
CA LYS A 71 -11.95 5.93 -18.65
C LYS A 71 -12.76 6.97 -17.88
N ILE A 72 -12.32 7.35 -16.69
CA ILE A 72 -13.04 8.23 -15.77
C ILE A 72 -12.56 9.68 -15.94
N GLY A 73 -11.46 9.89 -16.66
CA GLY A 73 -10.87 11.21 -16.88
C GLY A 73 -10.41 11.86 -15.57
N ILE A 74 -10.71 13.15 -15.40
CA ILE A 74 -10.30 13.92 -14.24
C ILE A 74 -10.75 13.32 -12.90
N PHE A 75 -11.86 12.58 -12.88
CA PHE A 75 -12.35 11.90 -11.67
C PHE A 75 -11.47 10.70 -11.23
N GLY A 76 -10.60 10.22 -12.08
CA GLY A 76 -9.60 9.19 -11.74
C GLY A 76 -8.30 9.74 -11.15
N GLU A 77 -8.16 11.05 -11.07
CA GLU A 77 -6.98 11.69 -10.49
C GLU A 77 -7.02 11.63 -8.96
N ASN A 78 -5.86 11.30 -8.33
CA ASN A 78 -5.77 11.12 -6.89
C ASN A 78 -6.28 12.33 -6.08
N HIS A 79 -5.99 13.54 -6.55
CA HIS A 79 -6.45 14.77 -5.87
C HIS A 79 -7.97 14.95 -5.95
N VAL A 80 -8.58 14.56 -7.07
CA VAL A 80 -10.05 14.66 -7.23
C VAL A 80 -10.74 13.56 -6.41
N LEU A 81 -10.25 12.33 -6.47
CA LEU A 81 -10.76 11.24 -5.65
C LEU A 81 -10.63 11.56 -4.16
N GLY A 82 -9.47 12.05 -3.73
CA GLY A 82 -9.25 12.46 -2.34
C GLY A 82 -10.19 13.58 -1.92
N PHE A 83 -10.36 14.60 -2.76
CA PHE A 83 -11.28 15.70 -2.49
C PHE A 83 -12.72 15.22 -2.35
N LEU A 84 -13.21 14.39 -3.27
CA LEU A 84 -14.57 13.86 -3.23
C LEU A 84 -14.78 13.00 -1.97
N MET A 85 -13.89 12.05 -1.73
CA MET A 85 -14.02 11.16 -0.58
C MET A 85 -13.89 11.89 0.75
N GLY A 86 -12.92 12.80 0.89
CA GLY A 86 -12.77 13.62 2.09
C GLY A 86 -13.98 14.51 2.34
N THR A 87 -14.56 15.08 1.29
CA THR A 87 -15.79 15.88 1.40
C THR A 87 -17.00 15.03 1.80
N ILE A 88 -17.19 13.87 1.17
CA ILE A 88 -18.30 12.94 1.49
C ILE A 88 -18.21 12.49 2.94
N ILE A 89 -17.03 12.06 3.38
CA ILE A 89 -16.80 11.61 4.77
C ILE A 89 -17.01 12.78 5.74
N GLY A 90 -16.52 13.95 5.41
CA GLY A 90 -16.72 15.16 6.22
C GLY A 90 -18.19 15.53 6.39
N LEU A 91 -18.98 15.46 5.32
CA LEU A 91 -20.44 15.69 5.35
C LEU A 91 -21.14 14.60 6.19
N ALA A 92 -20.78 13.34 5.99
CA ALA A 92 -21.34 12.22 6.76
C ALA A 92 -21.01 12.33 8.28
N ALA A 93 -19.84 12.90 8.60
CA ALA A 93 -19.42 13.20 9.96
C ALA A 93 -20.05 14.48 10.55
N GLY A 94 -20.94 15.16 9.83
CA GLY A 94 -21.62 16.35 10.30
C GLY A 94 -20.76 17.62 10.35
N GLN A 95 -19.64 17.67 9.62
CA GLN A 95 -18.70 18.80 9.63
C GLN A 95 -19.23 20.05 8.87
N GLY A 96 -20.39 19.98 8.24
CA GLY A 96 -20.96 21.10 7.51
C GLY A 96 -19.99 21.69 6.48
N SER A 97 -19.74 23.00 6.54
CA SER A 97 -18.79 23.66 5.62
C SER A 97 -17.34 23.21 5.79
N GLY A 98 -16.97 22.66 6.95
CA GLY A 98 -15.64 22.07 7.21
C GLY A 98 -15.36 20.84 6.34
N ALA A 99 -16.39 20.18 5.82
CA ALA A 99 -16.24 19.04 4.92
C ALA A 99 -15.44 19.35 3.65
N LEU A 100 -15.59 20.57 3.11
CA LEU A 100 -14.80 21.02 1.94
C LEU A 100 -13.31 21.12 2.29
N LEU A 101 -12.97 21.62 3.47
CA LEU A 101 -11.59 21.69 3.94
C LEU A 101 -10.98 20.28 4.07
N LEU A 102 -11.74 19.33 4.64
CA LEU A 102 -11.32 17.93 4.71
C LEU A 102 -11.11 17.34 3.31
N GLY A 103 -11.96 17.68 2.35
CA GLY A 103 -11.78 17.30 0.95
C GLY A 103 -10.47 17.82 0.36
N VAL A 104 -10.17 19.10 0.56
CA VAL A 104 -8.90 19.71 0.08
C VAL A 104 -7.70 19.03 0.76
N GLN A 105 -7.75 18.81 2.07
CA GLN A 105 -6.67 18.15 2.81
C GLN A 105 -6.44 16.71 2.31
N ALA A 106 -7.51 15.94 2.11
CA ALA A 106 -7.42 14.58 1.59
C ALA A 106 -6.88 14.53 0.15
N GLY A 107 -7.36 15.40 -0.74
CA GLY A 107 -6.86 15.51 -2.11
C GLY A 107 -5.38 15.89 -2.15
N THR A 108 -4.96 16.84 -1.32
CA THR A 108 -3.55 17.23 -1.19
C THR A 108 -2.70 16.09 -0.66
N ALA A 109 -3.13 15.39 0.39
CA ALA A 109 -2.41 14.26 0.95
C ALA A 109 -2.21 13.15 -0.07
N LEU A 110 -3.27 12.74 -0.78
CA LEU A 110 -3.21 11.69 -1.80
C LEU A 110 -2.34 12.05 -3.01
N THR A 111 -2.07 13.32 -3.23
CA THR A 111 -1.14 13.77 -4.26
C THR A 111 0.30 13.81 -3.74
N LEU A 112 0.50 14.36 -2.55
CA LEU A 112 1.84 14.57 -1.99
C LEU A 112 2.49 13.26 -1.53
N PHE A 113 1.74 12.33 -0.92
CA PHE A 113 2.32 11.08 -0.40
C PHE A 113 3.03 10.25 -1.47
N PRO A 114 2.43 9.93 -2.63
CA PRO A 114 3.14 9.19 -3.68
C PRO A 114 4.36 9.94 -4.21
N MET A 115 4.27 11.27 -4.31
CA MET A 115 5.37 12.10 -4.81
C MET A 115 6.56 12.07 -3.85
N VAL A 116 6.32 12.28 -2.55
CA VAL A 116 7.34 12.23 -1.50
C VAL A 116 7.94 10.82 -1.41
N SER A 117 7.11 9.78 -1.48
CA SER A 117 7.59 8.39 -1.45
C SER A 117 8.52 8.06 -2.61
N LYS A 118 8.23 8.55 -3.82
CA LYS A 118 9.14 8.40 -4.98
C LYS A 118 10.47 9.11 -4.76
N LEU A 119 10.46 10.28 -4.13
CA LEU A 119 11.70 10.98 -3.78
C LEU A 119 12.54 10.17 -2.78
N PHE A 120 11.90 9.57 -1.76
CA PHE A 120 12.59 8.68 -0.83
C PHE A 120 13.19 7.46 -1.54
N MET A 121 12.45 6.81 -2.45
CA MET A 121 12.98 5.70 -3.25
C MET A 121 14.21 6.12 -4.04
N THR A 122 14.16 7.25 -4.72
CA THR A 122 15.27 7.77 -5.51
C THR A 122 16.49 8.07 -4.63
N ALA A 123 16.29 8.64 -3.44
CA ALA A 123 17.37 8.95 -2.50
C ALA A 123 17.98 7.70 -1.84
N LEU A 124 17.18 6.65 -1.61
CA LEU A 124 17.63 5.40 -0.98
C LEU A 124 18.33 4.45 -1.94
N THR A 125 18.04 4.53 -3.24
CA THR A 125 18.63 3.63 -4.25
C THR A 125 20.16 3.60 -4.21
N PRO A 126 20.90 4.72 -4.24
CA PRO A 126 22.37 4.68 -4.20
C PRO A 126 22.94 4.12 -2.88
N ILE A 127 22.22 4.30 -1.77
CA ILE A 127 22.60 3.72 -0.47
C ILE A 127 22.42 2.20 -0.50
N SER A 128 21.31 1.74 -1.07
CA SER A 128 21.01 0.32 -1.27
C SER A 128 22.08 -0.36 -2.15
N ASP A 129 22.44 0.27 -3.25
CA ASP A 129 23.43 -0.25 -4.17
C ASP A 129 24.82 -0.34 -3.52
N ALA A 130 25.26 0.71 -2.83
CA ALA A 130 26.52 0.73 -2.11
C ALA A 130 26.58 -0.34 -0.99
N ALA A 131 25.50 -0.50 -0.24
CA ALA A 131 25.41 -1.52 0.80
C ALA A 131 25.43 -2.94 0.20
N SER A 132 24.73 -3.17 -0.91
CA SER A 132 24.73 -4.44 -1.62
C SER A 132 26.11 -4.81 -2.16
N GLU A 133 26.82 -3.86 -2.76
CA GLU A 133 28.20 -4.08 -3.21
C GLU A 133 29.15 -4.40 -2.05
N TRP A 134 29.02 -3.68 -0.94
CA TRP A 134 29.84 -3.93 0.23
C TRP A 134 29.63 -5.34 0.79
N VAL A 135 28.36 -5.79 0.88
CA VAL A 135 28.03 -7.14 1.36
C VAL A 135 28.55 -8.20 0.39
N LYS A 136 28.39 -8.04 -0.91
CA LYS A 136 28.92 -8.97 -1.92
C LYS A 136 30.44 -9.11 -1.83
N LYS A 137 31.15 -8.02 -1.56
CA LYS A 137 32.62 -8.04 -1.38
C LYS A 137 33.05 -8.73 -0.08
N LYS A 138 32.31 -8.51 1.02
CA LYS A 138 32.69 -9.03 2.34
C LYS A 138 32.19 -10.46 2.60
N PHE A 139 31.07 -10.84 1.99
CA PHE A 139 30.40 -12.12 2.15
C PHE A 139 30.05 -12.71 0.79
N PRO A 140 31.02 -13.33 0.07
CA PRO A 140 30.78 -13.92 -1.23
C PRO A 140 29.65 -14.97 -1.17
N GLY A 141 28.72 -14.89 -2.10
CA GLY A 141 27.56 -15.79 -2.18
C GLY A 141 26.34 -15.38 -1.35
N ARG A 142 26.39 -14.21 -0.67
CA ARG A 142 25.21 -13.65 0.00
C ARG A 142 24.69 -12.43 -0.76
N GLU A 143 23.37 -12.37 -0.92
CA GLU A 143 22.68 -11.16 -1.37
C GLU A 143 22.16 -10.39 -0.15
N LEU A 144 22.26 -9.06 -0.22
CA LEU A 144 21.61 -8.17 0.72
C LEU A 144 20.28 -7.74 0.09
N ILE A 145 19.19 -8.01 0.77
CA ILE A 145 17.87 -7.48 0.42
C ILE A 145 17.55 -6.39 1.43
N ILE A 146 17.37 -5.16 0.93
CA ILE A 146 17.03 -4.02 1.76
C ILE A 146 15.51 -3.90 1.81
N GLY A 147 14.96 -3.95 3.02
CA GLY A 147 13.52 -3.79 3.24
C GLY A 147 13.12 -2.32 3.10
N LEU A 148 12.30 -2.01 2.11
CA LEU A 148 11.70 -0.69 1.89
C LEU A 148 10.18 -0.85 1.83
N ASP A 149 9.51 -0.79 2.97
CA ASP A 149 8.08 -1.01 3.08
C ASP A 149 7.30 0.22 2.56
N TRP A 150 7.27 1.27 3.35
CA TRP A 150 6.50 2.49 3.07
C TRP A 150 6.83 3.17 1.74
N PRO A 151 8.09 3.36 1.35
CA PRO A 151 8.42 4.02 0.09
C PRO A 151 7.86 3.27 -1.12
N ILE A 152 7.80 1.95 -1.08
CA ILE A 152 7.24 1.12 -2.16
C ILE A 152 5.72 1.23 -2.18
N LEU A 153 5.07 1.00 -1.04
CA LEU A 153 3.61 1.05 -0.93
C LEU A 153 3.07 2.44 -1.27
N ALA A 154 3.58 3.47 -0.61
CA ALA A 154 3.09 4.82 -0.80
C ALA A 154 3.50 5.45 -2.14
N GLY A 155 4.53 4.93 -2.80
CA GLY A 155 4.94 5.35 -4.14
C GLY A 155 4.05 4.82 -5.26
N ASN A 156 3.24 3.80 -5.00
CA ASN A 156 2.39 3.17 -6.01
C ASN A 156 0.98 3.78 -6.02
N SER A 157 0.59 4.36 -7.16
CA SER A 157 -0.73 4.99 -7.30
C SER A 157 -1.91 4.01 -7.21
N GLU A 158 -1.69 2.74 -7.53
CA GLU A 158 -2.74 1.70 -7.50
C GLU A 158 -3.11 1.37 -6.06
N ILE A 159 -2.14 1.38 -5.14
CA ILE A 159 -2.37 1.19 -3.72
C ILE A 159 -3.25 2.32 -3.17
N TRP A 160 -3.00 3.56 -3.57
CA TRP A 160 -3.84 4.68 -3.14
C TRP A 160 -5.28 4.58 -3.63
N VAL A 161 -5.48 4.12 -4.86
CA VAL A 161 -6.83 3.84 -5.39
C VAL A 161 -7.51 2.74 -4.57
N ALA A 162 -6.79 1.66 -4.26
CA ALA A 162 -7.32 0.57 -3.43
C ALA A 162 -7.68 1.06 -2.01
N ILE A 163 -6.84 1.88 -1.38
CA ILE A 163 -7.11 2.50 -0.08
C ILE A 163 -8.42 3.30 -0.13
N ILE A 164 -8.57 4.19 -1.12
CA ILE A 164 -9.75 5.03 -1.27
C ILE A 164 -11.03 4.19 -1.40
N LEU A 165 -10.97 3.15 -2.22
CA LEU A 165 -12.11 2.24 -2.42
C LEU A 165 -12.42 1.41 -1.16
N THR A 166 -11.42 1.10 -0.36
CA THR A 166 -11.57 0.33 0.88
C THR A 166 -12.18 1.16 2.02
N ILE A 167 -11.97 2.47 2.04
CA ILE A 167 -12.49 3.37 3.11
C ILE A 167 -14.01 3.21 3.33
N PRO A 168 -14.89 3.36 2.30
CA PRO A 168 -16.32 3.19 2.50
C PRO A 168 -16.70 1.80 3.00
N VAL A 169 -16.03 0.77 2.48
CA VAL A 169 -16.28 -0.62 2.87
C VAL A 169 -15.90 -0.83 4.33
N ALA A 170 -14.72 -0.36 4.76
CA ALA A 170 -14.27 -0.43 6.13
C ALA A 170 -15.19 0.34 7.10
N LEU A 171 -15.70 1.49 6.68
CA LEU A 171 -16.69 2.25 7.46
C LEU A 171 -17.99 1.49 7.65
N ILE A 172 -18.54 0.90 6.58
CA ILE A 172 -19.74 0.08 6.64
C ILE A 172 -19.53 -1.11 7.60
N PHE A 173 -18.42 -1.83 7.45
CA PHE A 173 -18.10 -2.94 8.34
C PHE A 173 -17.94 -2.47 9.80
N SER A 174 -17.31 -1.33 10.05
CA SER A 174 -17.15 -0.80 11.41
C SER A 174 -18.49 -0.47 12.09
N LEU A 175 -19.50 -0.12 11.31
CA LEU A 175 -20.86 0.16 11.83
C LEU A 175 -21.68 -1.11 12.07
N ILE A 176 -21.45 -2.16 11.26
CA ILE A 176 -22.27 -3.38 11.29
C ILE A 176 -21.71 -4.40 12.28
N LEU A 177 -20.39 -4.43 12.51
CA LEU A 177 -19.76 -5.41 13.40
C LEU A 177 -20.17 -5.20 14.86
N PRO A 178 -20.86 -6.18 15.48
CA PRO A 178 -21.28 -6.06 16.86
C PRO A 178 -20.07 -6.02 17.79
N GLY A 179 -20.09 -5.12 18.77
CA GLY A 179 -19.00 -4.97 19.73
C GLY A 179 -17.81 -4.12 19.25
N ASN A 180 -17.87 -3.59 18.02
CA ASN A 180 -16.86 -2.64 17.57
C ASN A 180 -17.09 -1.27 18.22
N THR A 181 -16.15 -0.85 19.07
CA THR A 181 -16.16 0.46 19.74
C THR A 181 -15.12 1.42 19.18
N ALA A 182 -14.33 0.99 18.22
CA ALA A 182 -13.24 1.77 17.63
C ALA A 182 -13.55 2.12 16.16
N LEU A 183 -13.49 3.41 15.83
CA LEU A 183 -13.40 3.86 14.44
C LEU A 183 -12.00 3.58 13.93
N VAL A 184 -11.89 2.67 12.96
CA VAL A 184 -10.62 2.19 12.40
C VAL A 184 -9.96 3.21 11.46
N LEU A 185 -10.50 4.43 11.33
CA LEU A 185 -10.05 5.45 10.38
C LEU A 185 -8.56 5.83 10.51
N GLY A 186 -8.00 5.77 11.72
CA GLY A 186 -6.59 6.11 11.94
C GLY A 186 -5.59 5.08 11.42
N ASN A 187 -6.02 3.84 11.16
CA ASN A 187 -5.16 2.73 10.76
C ASN A 187 -5.48 2.18 9.35
N LEU A 188 -6.33 2.86 8.59
CA LEU A 188 -6.69 2.39 7.24
C LEU A 188 -5.49 2.25 6.30
N MET A 189 -4.42 3.00 6.55
CA MET A 189 -3.17 2.86 5.82
C MET A 189 -2.42 1.56 6.14
N ASN A 190 -2.75 0.89 7.25
CA ASN A 190 -2.14 -0.39 7.64
C ASN A 190 -3.00 -1.60 7.23
N VAL A 191 -4.12 -1.38 6.56
CA VAL A 191 -5.06 -2.45 6.14
C VAL A 191 -4.83 -2.87 4.68
N CYS A 192 -3.89 -2.23 3.99
CA CYS A 192 -3.55 -2.53 2.59
C CYS A 192 -2.42 -3.51 2.46
#